data_a680a8f9528597d41367e3377fb682d2
#
_entry.id   a680a8f9528597d41367e3377fb682d2
#
_cell.length_a   1.000
_cell.length_b   1.000
_cell.length_c   1.000
_cell.angle_alpha   90.00
_cell.angle_beta   90.00
_cell.angle_gamma   90.00
#
_symmetry.space_group_name_H-M   'P 1'
#
loop_
_entity.id
_entity.type
_entity.pdbx_description
1 polymer ?
#
loop_
_entity_poly.entity_id
_entity_poly.type
_entity_poly.pdbx_seq_one_letter_code
_entity_poly.pdbx_strand_id
1 'polypeptide(L)'
;KDLLRGATSALSYFPPAQISTVNDREHRCFIDGGVFANNPALSAYAEFRYHNSNLHAKDTMMLSLGTGRKTTNLDCEVTANWGAAEWLYQGSYLTSNAVASASDYQLNAVYDNKPNYLRLDASFDDEQSSSMDNTDKEYLDYLISLGESIVKEKQSEINTFAEELIKTD
;
A
#
# COMPACT_ATOMS: atom_id res chain seq x y z
N LYS A 1 16.54 10.91 1.68
CA LYS A 1 15.50 11.96 1.75
C LYS A 1 14.88 12.19 0.37
N ASP A 2 15.68 12.44 -0.68
CA ASP A 2 15.19 12.74 -2.03
C ASP A 2 14.41 11.57 -2.67
N LEU A 3 14.86 10.33 -2.48
CA LEU A 3 14.13 9.13 -2.95
C LEU A 3 12.74 9.03 -2.31
N LEU A 4 12.63 9.32 -1.01
CA LEU A 4 11.32 9.34 -0.33
C LEU A 4 10.42 10.43 -0.93
N ARG A 5 10.97 11.63 -1.18
CA ARG A 5 10.23 12.69 -1.85
C ARG A 5 9.72 12.25 -3.23
N GLY A 6 10.55 11.55 -4.01
CA GLY A 6 10.16 11.00 -5.30
C GLY A 6 9.06 9.95 -5.17
N ALA A 7 9.23 9.01 -4.23
CA ALA A 7 8.28 7.91 -4.01
C ALA A 7 6.90 8.36 -3.47
N THR A 8 6.82 9.57 -2.90
CA THR A 8 5.58 10.15 -2.33
C THR A 8 5.08 11.40 -3.08
N SER A 9 5.57 11.62 -4.31
CA SER A 9 5.11 12.73 -5.17
C SER A 9 3.80 12.36 -5.86
N ALA A 10 2.71 12.28 -5.09
CA ALA A 10 1.39 11.88 -5.58
C ALA A 10 0.94 12.76 -6.75
N LEU A 11 0.54 12.11 -7.85
CA LEU A 11 0.07 12.78 -9.06
C LEU A 11 -1.11 13.70 -8.75
N SER A 12 -1.17 14.83 -9.43
CA SER A 12 -2.12 15.93 -9.23
C SER A 12 -1.95 16.75 -7.95
N TYR A 13 -1.27 16.25 -6.92
CA TYR A 13 -0.95 16.99 -5.70
C TYR A 13 0.46 17.60 -5.73
N PHE A 14 1.43 16.86 -6.29
CA PHE A 14 2.83 17.29 -6.34
C PHE A 14 3.42 17.13 -7.74
N PRO A 15 4.34 18.02 -8.15
CA PRO A 15 5.09 17.83 -9.38
C PRO A 15 6.06 16.65 -9.23
N PRO A 16 6.49 16.02 -10.34
CA PRO A 16 7.54 15.01 -10.32
C PRO A 16 8.81 15.51 -9.63
N ALA A 17 9.42 14.68 -8.81
CA ALA A 17 10.65 15.02 -8.11
C ALA A 17 11.86 14.81 -9.03
N GLN A 18 12.63 15.87 -9.27
CA GLN A 18 13.93 15.78 -9.94
C GLN A 18 15.01 15.43 -8.92
N ILE A 19 15.70 14.32 -9.15
CA ILE A 19 16.74 13.82 -8.26
C ILE A 19 18.00 13.55 -9.07
N SER A 20 19.14 14.10 -8.60
CA SER A 20 20.47 13.79 -9.13
C SER A 20 21.03 12.59 -8.38
N THR A 21 21.46 11.57 -9.09
CA THR A 21 22.20 10.47 -8.47
C THR A 21 23.66 10.85 -8.27
N VAL A 22 24.30 10.25 -7.24
CA VAL A 22 25.69 10.61 -6.83
C VAL A 22 26.70 10.42 -7.98
N ASN A 23 26.45 9.48 -8.88
CA ASN A 23 27.34 9.11 -9.99
C ASN A 23 26.87 9.61 -11.36
N ASP A 24 25.66 10.09 -11.47
CA ASP A 24 25.11 10.59 -12.73
C ASP A 24 24.99 12.12 -12.69
N ARG A 25 25.55 12.79 -13.68
CA ARG A 25 25.29 14.21 -13.92
C ARG A 25 23.89 14.47 -14.49
N GLU A 26 23.13 13.40 -14.69
CA GLU A 26 21.76 13.46 -15.22
C GLU A 26 20.74 13.57 -14.08
N HIS A 27 19.79 14.45 -14.27
CA HIS A 27 18.61 14.51 -13.40
C HIS A 27 17.59 13.48 -13.85
N ARG A 28 17.12 12.64 -12.94
CA ARG A 28 16.01 11.71 -13.18
C ARG A 28 14.74 12.27 -12.57
N CYS A 29 13.63 12.15 -13.31
CA CYS A 29 12.31 12.48 -12.81
C CYS A 29 11.67 11.25 -12.18
N PHE A 30 11.22 11.41 -10.95
CA PHE A 30 10.50 10.39 -10.21
C PHE A 30 9.08 10.86 -9.96
N ILE A 31 8.14 9.93 -10.07
CA ILE A 31 6.73 10.11 -9.68
C ILE A 31 6.41 9.14 -8.55
N ASP A 32 5.25 9.32 -7.94
CA ASP A 32 4.75 8.49 -6.85
C ASP A 32 4.79 6.99 -7.18
N GLY A 33 5.31 6.21 -6.23
CA GLY A 33 5.39 4.75 -6.35
C GLY A 33 4.02 4.06 -6.39
N GLY A 34 2.97 4.70 -5.88
CA GLY A 34 1.61 4.19 -5.87
C GLY A 34 1.00 4.01 -7.27
N VAL A 35 1.54 4.71 -8.28
CA VAL A 35 1.15 4.50 -9.69
C VAL A 35 1.49 3.10 -10.17
N PHE A 36 2.58 2.52 -9.69
CA PHE A 36 3.05 1.18 -10.06
C PHE A 36 2.70 0.14 -9.01
N ALA A 37 2.94 0.43 -7.73
CA ALA A 37 2.82 -0.52 -6.64
C ALA A 37 2.27 0.18 -5.38
N ASN A 38 0.96 0.41 -5.32
CA ASN A 38 0.29 1.00 -4.16
C ASN A 38 0.44 0.16 -2.88
N ASN A 39 0.65 -1.15 -3.03
CA ASN A 39 1.20 -2.03 -2.01
C ASN A 39 2.58 -2.51 -2.47
N PRO A 40 3.68 -1.89 -2.00
CA PRO A 40 5.03 -2.22 -2.46
C PRO A 40 5.62 -3.47 -1.80
N ALA A 41 4.89 -4.17 -0.94
CA ALA A 41 5.40 -5.30 -0.17
C ALA A 41 5.94 -6.44 -1.06
N LEU A 42 5.24 -6.78 -2.16
CA LEU A 42 5.72 -7.81 -3.09
C LEU A 42 6.99 -7.35 -3.82
N SER A 43 7.07 -6.08 -4.20
CA SER A 43 8.28 -5.50 -4.81
C SER A 43 9.46 -5.52 -3.84
N ALA A 44 9.23 -5.19 -2.57
CA ALA A 44 10.23 -5.26 -1.52
C ALA A 44 10.74 -6.70 -1.30
N TYR A 45 9.82 -7.68 -1.30
CA TYR A 45 10.19 -9.09 -1.22
C TYR A 45 11.01 -9.55 -2.42
N ALA A 46 10.61 -9.16 -3.63
CA ALA A 46 11.34 -9.50 -4.85
C ALA A 46 12.76 -8.91 -4.86
N GLU A 47 12.93 -7.66 -4.44
CA GLU A 47 14.23 -6.99 -4.32
C GLU A 47 15.10 -7.65 -3.25
N PHE A 48 14.51 -7.97 -2.08
CA PHE A 48 15.20 -8.73 -1.05
C PHE A 48 15.70 -10.08 -1.58
N ARG A 49 14.86 -10.82 -2.32
CA ARG A 49 15.21 -12.13 -2.90
C ARG A 49 16.28 -12.00 -3.98
N TYR A 50 16.25 -10.95 -4.79
CA TYR A 50 17.26 -10.69 -5.80
C TYR A 50 18.66 -10.54 -5.20
N HIS A 51 18.77 -9.86 -4.08
CA HIS A 51 20.05 -9.64 -3.39
C HIS A 51 20.43 -10.77 -2.41
N ASN A 52 19.49 -11.62 -2.00
CA ASN A 52 19.68 -12.68 -1.01
C ASN A 52 19.10 -14.01 -1.53
N SER A 53 19.67 -14.54 -2.61
CA SER A 53 19.14 -15.72 -3.32
C SER A 53 19.03 -16.99 -2.49
N ASN A 54 19.84 -17.12 -1.43
CA ASN A 54 19.86 -18.25 -0.49
C ASN A 54 18.83 -18.14 0.64
N LEU A 55 18.21 -16.97 0.86
CA LEU A 55 17.17 -16.76 1.86
C LEU A 55 15.77 -16.89 1.23
N HIS A 56 14.82 -17.39 1.96
CA HIS A 56 13.44 -17.65 1.54
C HIS A 56 12.43 -16.92 2.44
N ALA A 57 11.14 -16.97 2.11
CA ALA A 57 10.08 -16.36 2.92
C ALA A 57 10.09 -16.83 4.38
N LYS A 58 10.40 -18.11 4.60
CA LYS A 58 10.53 -18.67 5.97
C LYS A 58 11.65 -18.04 6.82
N ASP A 59 12.63 -17.42 6.16
CA ASP A 59 13.81 -16.81 6.80
C ASP A 59 13.64 -15.30 6.97
N THR A 60 12.43 -14.78 6.71
CA THR A 60 12.13 -13.35 6.74
C THR A 60 10.84 -13.06 7.49
N MET A 61 10.77 -11.89 8.10
CA MET A 61 9.56 -11.32 8.68
C MET A 61 9.17 -10.07 7.87
N MET A 62 7.91 -9.95 7.49
CA MET A 62 7.41 -8.80 6.72
C MET A 62 6.14 -8.23 7.33
N LEU A 63 6.23 -6.98 7.77
CA LEU A 63 5.09 -6.17 8.16
C LEU A 63 4.72 -5.23 7.00
N SER A 64 3.49 -5.33 6.51
CA SER A 64 2.93 -4.47 5.47
C SER A 64 1.84 -3.58 6.06
N LEU A 65 2.03 -2.27 5.96
CA LEU A 65 1.07 -1.29 6.46
C LEU A 65 0.33 -0.64 5.28
N GLY A 66 -1.00 -0.70 5.31
CA GLY A 66 -1.87 -0.01 4.36
C GLY A 66 -2.32 1.35 4.89
N THR A 67 -2.79 2.19 3.99
CA THR A 67 -3.37 3.50 4.31
C THR A 67 -4.91 3.49 4.28
N GLY A 68 -5.48 2.30 4.16
CA GLY A 68 -6.90 2.08 3.99
C GLY A 68 -7.32 1.91 2.53
N ARG A 69 -8.39 1.17 2.34
CA ARG A 69 -8.98 0.87 1.02
C ARG A 69 -10.44 1.27 1.02
N LYS A 70 -10.85 1.91 -0.06
CA LYS A 70 -12.25 2.15 -0.33
C LYS A 70 -12.88 0.85 -0.86
N THR A 71 -13.95 0.39 -0.22
CA THR A 71 -14.72 -0.75 -0.71
C THR A 71 -15.66 -0.25 -1.81
N THR A 72 -15.26 -0.42 -3.08
CA THR A 72 -16.10 -0.03 -4.21
C THR A 72 -16.81 -1.27 -4.74
N ASN A 73 -18.11 -1.33 -4.56
CA ASN A 73 -18.96 -2.30 -5.24
C ASN A 73 -19.28 -1.75 -6.63
N LEU A 74 -18.73 -2.38 -7.67
CA LEU A 74 -19.04 -2.03 -9.04
C LEU A 74 -20.41 -2.63 -9.40
N ASP A 75 -21.40 -1.75 -9.57
CA ASP A 75 -22.67 -2.13 -10.16
C ASP A 75 -22.52 -2.20 -11.69
N CYS A 76 -22.82 -3.37 -12.26
CA CYS A 76 -22.71 -3.60 -13.70
C CYS A 76 -23.65 -2.70 -14.51
N GLU A 77 -24.82 -2.35 -14.00
CA GLU A 77 -25.76 -1.47 -14.69
C GLU A 77 -25.25 -0.02 -14.72
N VAL A 78 -24.64 0.42 -13.62
CA VAL A 78 -24.02 1.76 -13.52
C VAL A 78 -22.79 1.84 -14.41
N THR A 79 -21.90 0.86 -14.32
CA THR A 79 -20.62 0.86 -15.06
C THR A 79 -20.80 0.66 -16.56
N ALA A 80 -21.87 0.00 -17.00
CA ALA A 80 -22.21 -0.14 -18.42
C ALA A 80 -22.43 1.21 -19.13
N ASN A 81 -22.79 2.24 -18.39
CA ASN A 81 -23.03 3.59 -18.91
C ASN A 81 -21.82 4.54 -18.74
N TRP A 82 -20.70 4.08 -18.20
CA TRP A 82 -19.51 4.90 -18.02
C TRP A 82 -18.85 5.25 -19.37
N GLY A 83 -18.56 6.53 -19.52
CA GLY A 83 -17.73 7.04 -20.61
C GLY A 83 -16.23 7.00 -20.27
N ALA A 84 -15.40 7.50 -21.17
CA ALA A 84 -13.95 7.51 -21.00
C ALA A 84 -13.50 8.31 -19.76
N ALA A 85 -14.19 9.39 -19.42
CA ALA A 85 -13.85 10.23 -18.27
C ALA A 85 -14.09 9.50 -16.94
N GLU A 86 -15.22 8.82 -16.81
CA GLU A 86 -15.55 8.01 -15.63
C GLU A 86 -14.59 6.84 -15.48
N TRP A 87 -14.29 6.13 -16.58
CA TRP A 87 -13.31 5.06 -16.56
C TRP A 87 -11.90 5.53 -16.20
N LEU A 88 -11.49 6.71 -16.64
CA LEU A 88 -10.17 7.26 -16.28
C LEU A 88 -10.10 7.60 -14.79
N TYR A 89 -11.14 8.22 -14.26
CA TYR A 89 -11.18 8.63 -12.84
C TYR A 89 -11.33 7.42 -11.90
N GLN A 90 -12.36 6.62 -12.10
CA GLN A 90 -12.62 5.44 -11.25
C GLN A 90 -11.64 4.29 -11.52
N GLY A 91 -11.22 4.12 -12.78
CA GLY A 91 -10.31 3.06 -13.20
C GLY A 91 -8.94 3.14 -12.56
N SER A 92 -8.40 4.34 -12.35
CA SER A 92 -7.13 4.52 -11.66
C SER A 92 -7.20 4.02 -10.21
N TYR A 93 -8.29 4.34 -9.52
CA TYR A 93 -8.53 3.91 -8.15
C TYR A 93 -8.76 2.39 -8.04
N LEU A 94 -9.60 1.85 -8.93
CA LEU A 94 -9.85 0.41 -9.02
C LEU A 94 -8.58 -0.39 -9.29
N THR A 95 -7.76 0.08 -10.24
CA THR A 95 -6.49 -0.56 -10.58
C THR A 95 -5.53 -0.55 -9.40
N SER A 96 -5.40 0.59 -8.70
CA SER A 96 -4.56 0.73 -7.51
C SER A 96 -4.96 -0.25 -6.40
N ASN A 97 -6.26 -0.35 -6.11
CA ASN A 97 -6.80 -1.29 -5.12
C ASN A 97 -6.62 -2.75 -5.54
N ALA A 98 -6.86 -3.05 -6.82
CA ALA A 98 -6.70 -4.40 -7.36
C ALA A 98 -5.23 -4.87 -7.28
N VAL A 99 -4.28 -4.01 -7.65
CA VAL A 99 -2.84 -4.30 -7.54
C VAL A 99 -2.43 -4.50 -6.09
N ALA A 100 -2.92 -3.67 -5.16
CA ALA A 100 -2.63 -3.79 -3.74
C ALA A 100 -3.17 -5.11 -3.16
N SER A 101 -4.39 -5.50 -3.55
CA SER A 101 -5.01 -6.76 -3.13
C SER A 101 -4.32 -7.99 -3.73
N ALA A 102 -3.94 -7.93 -5.01
CA ALA A 102 -3.19 -8.99 -5.68
C ALA A 102 -1.82 -9.22 -5.02
N SER A 103 -1.10 -8.14 -4.68
CA SER A 103 0.18 -8.23 -3.99
C SER A 103 0.05 -8.88 -2.61
N ASP A 104 -1.00 -8.54 -1.85
CA ASP A 104 -1.28 -9.15 -0.55
C ASP A 104 -1.61 -10.64 -0.69
N TYR A 105 -2.50 -11.01 -1.62
CA TYR A 105 -2.81 -12.40 -1.92
C TYR A 105 -1.57 -13.23 -2.28
N GLN A 106 -0.71 -12.69 -3.15
CA GLN A 106 0.51 -13.35 -3.59
C GLN A 106 1.51 -13.54 -2.44
N LEU A 107 1.66 -12.54 -1.57
CA LEU A 107 2.53 -12.66 -0.40
C LEU A 107 1.99 -13.65 0.63
N ASN A 108 0.69 -13.69 0.89
CA ASN A 108 0.09 -14.72 1.72
C ASN A 108 0.41 -16.13 1.20
N ALA A 109 0.33 -16.33 -0.12
CA ALA A 109 0.71 -17.60 -0.74
C ALA A 109 2.23 -17.90 -0.63
N VAL A 110 3.09 -16.89 -0.81
CA VAL A 110 4.55 -17.02 -0.69
C VAL A 110 4.97 -17.37 0.73
N TYR A 111 4.29 -16.83 1.73
CA TYR A 111 4.54 -17.08 3.14
C TYR A 111 3.73 -18.27 3.71
N ASP A 112 3.00 -19.02 2.87
CA ASP A 112 2.15 -20.17 3.29
C ASP A 112 1.13 -19.80 4.38
N ASN A 113 0.62 -18.58 4.38
CA ASN A 113 -0.24 -18.02 5.43
C ASN A 113 0.36 -18.12 6.85
N LYS A 114 1.68 -18.07 6.96
CA LYS A 114 2.39 -18.12 8.25
C LYS A 114 2.45 -16.76 8.94
N PRO A 115 2.68 -16.72 10.27
CA PRO A 115 2.66 -15.48 11.03
C PRO A 115 3.83 -14.52 10.73
N ASN A 116 4.79 -14.92 9.93
CA ASN A 116 5.92 -14.07 9.53
C ASN A 116 5.60 -13.10 8.38
N TYR A 117 4.37 -13.12 7.85
CA TYR A 117 3.80 -12.04 7.05
C TYR A 117 2.54 -11.51 7.73
N LEU A 118 2.52 -10.21 8.00
CA LEU A 118 1.36 -9.52 8.57
C LEU A 118 1.05 -8.26 7.76
N ARG A 119 -0.18 -8.17 7.23
CA ARG A 119 -0.72 -6.94 6.66
C ARG A 119 -1.76 -6.32 7.58
N LEU A 120 -1.53 -5.06 7.91
CA LEU A 120 -2.49 -4.21 8.60
C LEU A 120 -3.03 -3.18 7.62
N ASP A 121 -4.32 -3.26 7.32
CA ASP A 121 -4.99 -2.37 6.38
C ASP A 121 -6.45 -2.19 6.78
N ALA A 122 -7.03 -1.02 6.52
CA ALA A 122 -8.42 -0.72 6.80
C ALA A 122 -9.27 -0.78 5.54
N SER A 123 -10.57 -0.93 5.74
CA SER A 123 -11.56 -0.64 4.70
C SER A 123 -12.47 0.47 5.19
N PHE A 124 -12.77 1.43 4.33
CA PHE A 124 -13.76 2.46 4.61
C PHE A 124 -14.81 2.53 3.52
N ASP A 125 -16.00 2.94 3.93
CA ASP A 125 -17.15 3.06 3.06
C ASP A 125 -17.02 4.30 2.16
N ASP A 126 -17.76 4.29 1.05
CA ASP A 126 -17.76 5.39 0.09
C ASP A 126 -18.10 6.74 0.71
N GLU A 127 -19.03 6.78 1.67
CA GLU A 127 -19.47 7.99 2.34
C GLU A 127 -18.38 8.61 3.24
N GLN A 128 -17.43 7.80 3.70
CA GLN A 128 -16.36 8.21 4.62
C GLN A 128 -15.05 8.49 3.87
N SER A 129 -14.98 8.12 2.59
CA SER A 129 -13.81 8.40 1.75
C SER A 129 -13.73 9.88 1.43
N SER A 130 -12.58 10.46 1.65
CA SER A 130 -12.30 11.85 1.35
C SER A 130 -11.02 12.02 0.54
N SER A 131 -10.80 13.25 0.06
CA SER A 131 -9.58 13.65 -0.63
C SER A 131 -8.35 13.48 0.26
N MET A 132 -7.18 13.15 -0.33
CA MET A 132 -5.92 12.96 0.40
C MET A 132 -5.43 14.21 1.14
N ASP A 133 -5.91 15.38 0.76
CA ASP A 133 -5.60 16.69 1.35
C ASP A 133 -6.69 17.20 2.31
N ASN A 134 -7.68 16.37 2.66
CA ASN A 134 -8.67 16.74 3.65
C ASN A 134 -8.04 16.83 5.05
N THR A 135 -8.07 18.03 5.62
CA THR A 135 -7.53 18.35 6.95
C THR A 135 -8.62 18.64 7.99
N ASP A 136 -9.89 18.35 7.67
CA ASP A 136 -10.99 18.53 8.61
C ASP A 136 -10.78 17.68 9.86
N LYS A 137 -10.99 18.31 11.02
CA LYS A 137 -10.73 17.65 12.30
C LYS A 137 -11.55 16.37 12.48
N GLU A 138 -12.82 16.38 12.07
CA GLU A 138 -13.70 15.21 12.16
C GLU A 138 -13.17 14.04 11.33
N TYR A 139 -12.66 14.34 10.12
CA TYR A 139 -12.06 13.33 9.26
C TYR A 139 -10.75 12.78 9.84
N LEU A 140 -9.90 13.64 10.41
CA LEU A 140 -8.66 13.19 11.06
C LEU A 140 -8.95 12.33 12.30
N ASP A 141 -9.90 12.72 13.13
CA ASP A 141 -10.34 11.95 14.30
C ASP A 141 -10.92 10.58 13.87
N TYR A 142 -11.66 10.54 12.76
CA TYR A 142 -12.15 9.31 12.16
C TYR A 142 -10.99 8.39 11.73
N LEU A 143 -9.97 8.91 11.03
CA LEU A 143 -8.81 8.12 10.61
C LEU A 143 -8.03 7.55 11.80
N ILE A 144 -7.90 8.30 12.88
CA ILE A 144 -7.28 7.83 14.14
C ILE A 144 -8.10 6.67 14.70
N SER A 145 -9.41 6.84 14.83
CA SER A 145 -10.29 5.80 15.37
C SER A 145 -10.29 4.52 14.52
N LEU A 146 -10.17 4.67 13.20
CA LEU A 146 -10.05 3.55 12.27
C LEU A 146 -8.73 2.79 12.50
N GLY A 147 -7.62 3.50 12.67
CA GLY A 147 -6.33 2.89 13.00
C GLY A 147 -6.36 2.13 14.34
N GLU A 148 -6.96 2.71 15.37
CA GLU A 148 -7.15 2.06 16.67
C GLU A 148 -8.02 0.79 16.56
N SER A 149 -9.06 0.82 15.73
CA SER A 149 -9.95 -0.33 15.52
C SER A 149 -9.21 -1.50 14.88
N ILE A 150 -8.34 -1.25 13.89
CA ILE A 150 -7.51 -2.27 13.24
C ILE A 150 -6.56 -2.91 14.26
N VAL A 151 -5.89 -2.11 15.08
CA VAL A 151 -4.98 -2.62 16.12
C VAL A 151 -5.74 -3.52 17.09
N LYS A 152 -6.93 -3.12 17.50
CA LYS A 152 -7.78 -3.90 18.40
C LYS A 152 -8.28 -5.19 17.76
N GLU A 153 -8.72 -5.13 16.51
CA GLU A 153 -9.19 -6.30 15.75
C GLU A 153 -8.07 -7.31 15.51
N LYS A 154 -6.88 -6.80 15.14
CA LYS A 154 -5.71 -7.61 14.78
C LYS A 154 -4.73 -7.85 15.94
N GLN A 155 -5.14 -7.58 17.18
CA GLN A 155 -4.26 -7.66 18.36
C GLN A 155 -3.60 -9.04 18.50
N SER A 156 -4.33 -10.13 18.21
CA SER A 156 -3.78 -11.50 18.31
C SER A 156 -2.70 -11.74 17.27
N GLU A 157 -2.94 -11.34 16.02
CA GLU A 157 -1.96 -11.49 14.93
C GLU A 157 -0.73 -10.62 15.17
N ILE A 158 -0.93 -9.38 15.67
CA ILE A 158 0.17 -8.48 16.03
C ILE A 158 1.04 -9.09 17.13
N ASN A 159 0.43 -9.63 18.18
CA ASN A 159 1.16 -10.27 19.27
C ASN A 159 1.95 -11.49 18.76
N THR A 160 1.32 -12.36 17.96
CA THR A 160 1.99 -13.52 17.37
C THR A 160 3.17 -13.10 16.50
N PHE A 161 2.99 -12.09 15.65
CA PHE A 161 4.06 -11.54 14.81
C PHE A 161 5.23 -11.00 15.66
N ALA A 162 4.94 -10.25 16.73
CA ALA A 162 5.94 -9.72 17.64
C ALA A 162 6.70 -10.84 18.39
N GLU A 163 6.00 -11.88 18.82
CA GLU A 163 6.64 -13.03 19.47
C GLU A 163 7.57 -13.80 18.52
N GLU A 164 7.17 -13.97 17.25
CA GLU A 164 8.06 -14.60 16.24
C GLU A 164 9.29 -13.74 15.96
N LEU A 165 9.11 -12.41 15.90
CA LEU A 165 10.24 -11.48 15.69
C LEU A 165 11.29 -11.57 16.80
N ILE A 166 10.88 -11.74 18.06
CA ILE A 166 11.79 -11.86 19.22
C ILE A 166 12.52 -13.21 19.22
N LYS A 167 11.94 -14.28 18.66
CA LYS A 167 12.58 -15.60 18.59
C LYS A 167 13.71 -15.69 17.57
N THR A 168 13.79 -14.72 16.66
CA THR A 168 14.78 -14.68 15.57
C THR A 168 16.10 -14.04 15.97
N ASP A 169 16.20 -13.47 17.17
CA ASP A 169 17.44 -13.00 17.82
C ASP A 169 18.10 -14.15 18.61
#